data_44c747ed82c4c15b1c68f078f89aa157
#
_entry.id   44c747ed82c4c15b1c68f078f89aa157
#
_cell.length_a   1.000
_cell.length_b   1.000
_cell.length_c   1.000
_cell.angle_alpha   90.00
_cell.angle_beta   90.00
_cell.angle_gamma   90.00
#
_symmetry.space_group_name_H-M   'P 1'
#
loop_
_entity.id
_entity.type
_entity.pdbx_description
1 polymer ?
#
loop_
_entity_poly.entity_id
_entity_poly.type
_entity_poly.pdbx_seq_one_letter_code
_entity_poly.pdbx_strand_id
1 'polypeptide(L)'
;MSRALTLKQNTEFHRAYGKGKVKASPRLVTYAVRGRGPGCRIGITVAKKLGSAVERNRCRRIIRAAFSSVYPFCSGNWDIVFVARFKTKQLKSCDLVPVMQKHLTELGVIRGNAGADLK
;
A
#
# COMPACT_ATOMS: atom_id res chain seq x y z
N MET A 1 10.38 0.23 -17.28
CA MET A 1 9.29 0.39 -16.37
C MET A 1 9.80 0.71 -14.98
N SER A 2 9.25 1.72 -14.37
CA SER A 2 9.73 2.07 -13.05
C SER A 2 9.06 1.23 -11.98
N ARG A 3 9.82 0.97 -10.95
CA ARG A 3 9.33 0.28 -9.77
C ARG A 3 9.22 1.26 -8.63
N ALA A 4 8.24 1.03 -7.77
CA ALA A 4 8.18 1.77 -6.52
C ALA A 4 9.39 1.38 -5.67
N LEU A 5 9.96 2.35 -5.00
CA LEU A 5 11.06 2.11 -4.08
C LEU A 5 10.50 1.49 -2.80
N THR A 6 11.32 0.71 -2.13
CA THR A 6 10.90 0.00 -0.92
C THR A 6 11.44 0.72 0.32
N LEU A 7 10.57 0.89 1.31
CA LEU A 7 10.99 1.39 2.61
C LEU A 7 11.80 0.31 3.32
N LYS A 8 12.93 0.67 3.91
CA LYS A 8 13.82 -0.30 4.53
C LYS A 8 14.06 -0.05 6.00
N GLN A 9 13.90 1.17 6.46
CA GLN A 9 14.25 1.52 7.84
C GLN A 9 13.01 1.56 8.72
N ASN A 10 13.18 1.11 9.96
CA ASN A 10 12.10 1.13 10.93
C ASN A 10 11.59 2.54 11.19
N THR A 11 12.48 3.54 11.14
CA THR A 11 12.10 4.93 11.33
C THR A 11 11.09 5.39 10.30
N GLU A 12 11.22 4.89 9.06
CA GLU A 12 10.28 5.24 7.99
C GLU A 12 8.91 4.64 8.24
N PHE A 13 8.87 3.40 8.72
CA PHE A 13 7.60 2.76 9.07
C PHE A 13 6.94 3.47 10.25
N HIS A 14 7.72 3.78 11.29
CA HIS A 14 7.19 4.48 12.46
C HIS A 14 6.66 5.87 12.10
N ARG A 15 7.33 6.55 11.19
CA ARG A 15 6.88 7.86 10.73
C ARG A 15 5.52 7.75 10.05
N ALA A 16 5.34 6.74 9.19
CA ALA A 16 4.07 6.52 8.53
C ALA A 16 2.96 6.21 9.54
N TYR A 17 3.26 5.36 10.51
CA TYR A 17 2.26 5.01 11.53
C TYR A 17 1.90 6.19 12.43
N GLY A 18 2.88 7.02 12.78
CA GLY A 18 2.68 8.12 13.73
C GLY A 18 2.14 9.38 13.10
N LYS A 19 2.62 9.73 11.92
CA LYS A 19 2.29 11.01 11.27
C LYS A 19 1.43 10.86 10.03
N GLY A 20 1.33 9.65 9.49
CA GLY A 20 0.57 9.41 8.31
C GLY A 20 -0.92 9.37 8.56
N LYS A 21 -1.66 9.51 7.49
CA LYS A 21 -3.09 9.25 7.50
C LYS A 21 -3.31 7.78 7.22
N VAL A 22 -4.44 7.25 7.66
CA VAL A 22 -4.72 5.83 7.52
C VAL A 22 -6.11 5.60 6.94
N LYS A 23 -6.20 4.60 6.08
CA LYS A 23 -7.48 4.04 5.63
C LYS A 23 -7.45 2.55 5.88
N ALA A 24 -8.51 2.03 6.42
CA ALA A 24 -8.57 0.63 6.81
C ALA A 24 -9.78 -0.06 6.21
N SER A 25 -9.57 -1.30 5.81
CA SER A 25 -10.67 -2.17 5.40
C SER A 25 -10.37 -3.57 5.94
N PRO A 26 -11.34 -4.49 5.92
CA PRO A 26 -11.04 -5.86 6.33
C PRO A 26 -9.98 -6.54 5.48
N ARG A 27 -9.72 -6.03 4.29
CA ARG A 27 -8.80 -6.65 3.34
C ARG A 27 -7.40 -6.08 3.40
N LEU A 28 -7.25 -4.82 3.85
CA LEU A 28 -5.96 -4.14 3.82
C LEU A 28 -6.04 -2.86 4.64
N VAL A 29 -4.95 -2.51 5.30
CA VAL A 29 -4.81 -1.20 5.94
C VAL A 29 -3.69 -0.46 5.22
N THR A 30 -3.92 0.81 4.94
CA THR A 30 -2.97 1.64 4.19
C THR A 30 -2.66 2.91 4.97
N TYR A 31 -1.38 3.14 5.24
CA TYR A 31 -0.89 4.39 5.82
C TYR A 31 -0.15 5.17 4.73
N ALA A 32 -0.30 6.48 4.72
CA ALA A 32 0.44 7.32 3.80
C ALA A 32 0.88 8.60 4.49
N VAL A 33 2.14 8.96 4.26
CA VAL A 33 2.71 10.20 4.77
C VAL A 33 3.55 10.81 3.65
N ARG A 34 3.68 12.14 3.65
CA ARG A 34 4.52 12.81 2.67
C ARG A 34 5.93 12.26 2.73
N GLY A 35 6.44 11.82 1.59
CA GLY A 35 7.77 11.25 1.51
C GLY A 35 8.85 12.31 1.42
N ARG A 36 10.04 11.91 1.81
CA ARG A 36 11.23 12.77 1.73
C ARG A 36 12.05 12.49 0.49
N GLY A 37 11.87 11.33 -0.10
CA GLY A 37 12.57 10.96 -1.31
C GLY A 37 11.70 11.17 -2.53
N PRO A 38 12.27 10.97 -3.72
CA PRO A 38 11.51 11.11 -4.95
C PRO A 38 10.52 9.96 -5.14
N GLY A 39 9.32 10.31 -5.59
CA GLY A 39 8.32 9.32 -5.93
C GLY A 39 7.72 8.62 -4.74
N CYS A 40 6.99 7.57 -5.01
CA CYS A 40 6.34 6.78 -3.97
C CYS A 40 7.23 5.64 -3.53
N ARG A 41 7.38 5.49 -2.22
CA ARG A 41 8.09 4.34 -1.65
C ARG A 41 7.09 3.55 -0.83
N ILE A 42 7.19 2.24 -0.87
CA ILE A 42 6.25 1.40 -0.15
C ILE A 42 6.97 0.48 0.84
N GLY A 43 6.28 0.21 1.93
CA GLY A 43 6.65 -0.83 2.87
C GLY A 43 5.46 -1.73 3.10
N ILE A 44 5.73 -2.97 3.42
CA ILE A 44 4.67 -3.96 3.64
C ILE A 44 4.91 -4.61 4.99
N THR A 45 3.90 -4.57 5.84
CA THR A 45 3.96 -5.20 7.15
C THR A 45 3.02 -6.40 7.18
N VAL A 46 3.55 -7.55 7.56
CA VAL A 46 2.76 -8.76 7.74
C VAL A 46 3.08 -9.34 9.10
N ALA A 47 2.14 -9.29 10.02
CA ALA A 47 2.36 -9.76 11.38
C ALA A 47 2.54 -11.27 11.41
N LYS A 48 3.35 -11.75 12.34
CA LYS A 48 3.62 -13.19 12.48
C LYS A 48 2.35 -13.98 12.77
N LYS A 49 1.39 -13.38 13.45
CA LYS A 49 0.14 -14.04 13.79
C LYS A 49 -0.73 -14.37 12.58
N LEU A 50 -0.41 -13.80 11.42
CA LEU A 50 -1.21 -14.05 10.22
C LEU A 50 -0.98 -15.43 9.64
N GLY A 51 0.12 -16.09 9.99
CA GLY A 51 0.34 -17.44 9.50
C GLY A 51 1.82 -17.79 9.37
N SER A 52 2.07 -18.86 8.63
CA SER A 52 3.41 -19.35 8.38
C SER A 52 4.22 -18.38 7.52
N ALA A 53 5.51 -18.63 7.43
CA ALA A 53 6.39 -17.83 6.58
C ALA A 53 5.91 -17.87 5.12
N VAL A 54 5.44 -19.01 4.66
CA VAL A 54 4.92 -19.16 3.29
C VAL A 54 3.70 -18.29 3.09
N GLU A 55 2.78 -18.32 4.04
CA GLU A 55 1.56 -17.49 3.95
C GLU A 55 1.88 -16.01 4.00
N ARG A 56 2.81 -15.62 4.86
CA ARG A 56 3.20 -14.21 4.97
C ARG A 56 3.90 -13.72 3.71
N ASN A 57 4.75 -14.55 3.12
CA ASN A 57 5.40 -14.20 1.86
C ASN A 57 4.39 -14.06 0.73
N ARG A 58 3.36 -14.92 0.74
CA ARG A 58 2.28 -14.79 -0.24
C ARG A 58 1.57 -13.45 -0.11
N CYS A 59 1.28 -13.02 1.13
CA CYS A 59 0.66 -11.71 1.36
C CYS A 59 1.52 -10.58 0.77
N ARG A 60 2.83 -10.65 1.00
CA ARG A 60 3.73 -9.62 0.45
C ARG A 60 3.69 -9.58 -1.06
N ARG A 61 3.68 -10.75 -1.70
CA ARG A 61 3.62 -10.82 -3.17
C ARG A 61 2.30 -10.27 -3.70
N ILE A 62 1.19 -10.61 -3.05
CA ILE A 62 -0.14 -10.14 -3.47
C ILE A 62 -0.20 -8.62 -3.38
N ILE A 63 0.26 -8.06 -2.27
CA ILE A 63 0.22 -6.61 -2.06
C ILE A 63 1.13 -5.90 -3.06
N ARG A 64 2.33 -6.44 -3.26
CA ARG A 64 3.28 -5.83 -4.19
C ARG A 64 2.76 -5.86 -5.62
N ALA A 65 2.16 -6.98 -6.02
CA ALA A 65 1.59 -7.10 -7.37
C ALA A 65 0.43 -6.14 -7.55
N ALA A 66 -0.43 -6.01 -6.55
CA ALA A 66 -1.54 -5.07 -6.61
C ALA A 66 -1.04 -3.64 -6.74
N PHE A 67 -0.01 -3.28 -5.97
CA PHE A 67 0.54 -1.93 -6.04
C PHE A 67 1.15 -1.63 -7.40
N SER A 68 1.74 -2.62 -8.05
CA SER A 68 2.28 -2.43 -9.41
C SER A 68 1.22 -1.92 -10.37
N SER A 69 -0.03 -2.35 -10.19
CA SER A 69 -1.13 -1.91 -11.05
C SER A 69 -1.57 -0.49 -10.77
N VAL A 70 -1.45 -0.03 -9.52
CA VAL A 70 -1.90 1.32 -9.17
C VAL A 70 -0.77 2.35 -9.15
N TYR A 71 0.46 1.90 -9.13
CA TYR A 71 1.62 2.78 -9.06
C TYR A 71 1.64 3.87 -10.13
N PRO A 72 1.33 3.57 -11.40
CA PRO A 72 1.34 4.61 -12.44
C PRO A 72 0.38 5.77 -12.19
N PHE A 73 -0.62 5.57 -11.36
CA PHE A 73 -1.61 6.61 -11.06
C PHE A 73 -1.24 7.42 -9.82
N CYS A 74 -0.20 7.02 -9.10
CA CYS A 74 0.25 7.75 -7.92
C CYS A 74 1.00 9.00 -8.37
N SER A 75 0.82 10.09 -7.62
CA SER A 75 1.52 11.31 -7.91
C SER A 75 2.07 11.93 -6.64
N GLY A 76 3.19 12.65 -6.78
CA GLY A 76 3.85 13.26 -5.64
C GLY A 76 4.79 12.30 -4.95
N ASN A 77 5.34 12.77 -3.83
CA ASN A 77 6.31 11.99 -3.05
C ASN A 77 5.64 11.48 -1.79
N TRP A 78 5.54 10.16 -1.67
CA TRP A 78 4.81 9.54 -0.58
C TRP A 78 5.56 8.34 -0.04
N ASP A 79 5.49 8.16 1.27
CA ASP A 79 5.89 6.92 1.93
C ASP A 79 4.61 6.22 2.35
N ILE A 80 4.39 5.04 1.81
CA ILE A 80 3.14 4.30 1.99
C ILE A 80 3.45 2.97 2.65
N VAL A 81 2.69 2.63 3.69
CA VAL A 81 2.85 1.33 4.35
C VAL A 81 1.52 0.58 4.25
N PHE A 82 1.58 -0.61 3.68
CA PHE A 82 0.44 -1.51 3.61
C PHE A 82 0.58 -2.55 4.72
N VAL A 83 -0.50 -2.73 5.47
CA VAL A 83 -0.53 -3.73 6.55
C VAL A 83 -1.50 -4.82 6.14
N ALA A 84 -0.98 -6.05 6.03
CA ALA A 84 -1.81 -7.20 5.67
C ALA A 84 -2.76 -7.54 6.81
N ARG A 85 -3.95 -8.04 6.44
CA ARG A 85 -4.95 -8.51 7.37
C ARG A 85 -5.22 -9.99 7.11
N PHE A 86 -5.98 -10.63 7.99
CA PHE A 86 -6.26 -12.05 7.81
C PHE A 86 -6.91 -12.34 6.46
N LYS A 87 -7.79 -11.46 6.01
CA LYS A 87 -8.43 -11.64 4.71
C LYS A 87 -7.46 -11.55 3.54
N THR A 88 -6.36 -10.82 3.71
CA THR A 88 -5.38 -10.68 2.63
C THR A 88 -4.89 -12.03 2.13
N LYS A 89 -4.74 -13.00 3.02
CA LYS A 89 -4.25 -14.33 2.65
C LYS A 89 -5.15 -15.04 1.64
N GLN A 90 -6.42 -14.70 1.63
CA GLN A 90 -7.42 -15.38 0.81
C GLN A 90 -7.66 -14.68 -0.51
N LEU A 91 -7.03 -13.56 -0.72
CA LEU A 91 -7.28 -12.71 -1.88
C LEU A 91 -6.23 -12.93 -2.96
N LYS A 92 -6.59 -12.52 -4.17
CA LYS A 92 -5.64 -12.40 -5.26
C LYS A 92 -5.23 -10.94 -5.40
N SER A 93 -4.14 -10.68 -6.11
CA SER A 93 -3.71 -9.30 -6.30
C SER A 93 -4.81 -8.46 -6.96
N CYS A 94 -5.53 -9.02 -7.92
CA CYS A 94 -6.61 -8.29 -8.58
C CYS A 94 -7.74 -7.92 -7.62
N ASP A 95 -7.93 -8.67 -6.54
CA ASP A 95 -8.93 -8.32 -5.53
C ASP A 95 -8.52 -7.12 -4.71
N LEU A 96 -7.21 -6.91 -4.54
CA LEU A 96 -6.70 -5.79 -3.75
C LEU A 96 -6.60 -4.50 -4.55
N VAL A 97 -6.51 -4.56 -5.87
CA VAL A 97 -6.35 -3.36 -6.68
C VAL A 97 -7.44 -2.33 -6.40
N PRO A 98 -8.74 -2.68 -6.43
CA PRO A 98 -9.77 -1.66 -6.16
C PRO A 98 -9.73 -1.14 -4.72
N VAL A 99 -9.39 -1.98 -3.76
CA VAL A 99 -9.24 -1.55 -2.37
C VAL A 99 -8.10 -0.54 -2.25
N MET A 100 -6.98 -0.87 -2.87
CA MET A 100 -5.79 -0.03 -2.84
C MET A 100 -6.03 1.30 -3.55
N GLN A 101 -6.69 1.28 -4.71
CA GLN A 101 -7.03 2.50 -5.43
C GLN A 101 -7.90 3.41 -4.58
N LYS A 102 -8.91 2.85 -3.93
CA LYS A 102 -9.80 3.63 -3.09
C LYS A 102 -9.04 4.26 -1.93
N HIS A 103 -8.23 3.47 -1.23
CA HIS A 103 -7.45 3.98 -0.12
C HIS A 103 -6.52 5.11 -0.55
N LEU A 104 -5.77 4.90 -1.61
CA LEU A 104 -4.79 5.88 -2.06
C LEU A 104 -5.44 7.14 -2.62
N THR A 105 -6.61 7.01 -3.24
CA THR A 105 -7.37 8.17 -3.70
C THR A 105 -7.84 8.99 -2.50
N GLU A 106 -8.37 8.33 -1.49
CA GLU A 106 -8.86 9.02 -0.29
C GLU A 106 -7.73 9.64 0.52
N LEU A 107 -6.54 9.06 0.44
CA LEU A 107 -5.37 9.59 1.14
C LEU A 107 -4.66 10.70 0.36
N GLY A 108 -5.04 10.91 -0.89
CA GLY A 108 -4.46 11.97 -1.71
C GLY A 108 -3.25 11.56 -2.53
N VAL A 109 -2.88 10.29 -2.51
CA VAL A 109 -1.75 9.78 -3.29
C VAL A 109 -2.11 9.67 -4.75
N ILE A 110 -3.31 9.19 -5.03
CA ILE A 110 -3.87 9.18 -6.38
C ILE A 110 -4.80 10.36 -6.48
N ARG A 111 -4.67 11.15 -7.53
CA ARG A 111 -5.50 12.33 -7.70
C ARG A 111 -6.95 11.92 -7.91
N GLY A 112 -7.85 12.58 -7.17
CA GLY A 112 -9.25 12.22 -7.18
C GLY A 112 -9.89 12.32 -8.55
N ASN A 113 -9.50 13.31 -9.34
CA ASN A 113 -10.08 13.47 -10.67
C ASN A 113 -9.70 12.32 -11.60
N ALA A 114 -8.56 11.68 -11.37
CA ALA A 114 -8.21 10.49 -12.14
C ALA A 114 -9.24 9.40 -11.91
N GLY A 115 -9.62 9.18 -10.66
CA GLY A 115 -10.66 8.22 -10.33
C GLY A 115 -12.01 8.64 -10.89
N ALA A 116 -12.32 9.93 -10.85
CA ALA A 116 -13.57 10.44 -11.37
C ALA A 116 -13.62 10.29 -12.88
N ASP A 117 -12.52 10.51 -13.54
CA ASP A 117 -12.44 10.42 -14.98
C ASP A 117 -12.64 9.01 -15.50
N LEU A 118 -12.44 8.04 -14.65
CA LEU A 118 -12.56 6.64 -15.04
C LEU A 118 -13.99 6.12 -14.99
N LYS A 119 -14.92 6.95 -14.59
CA LYS A 119 -16.32 6.53 -14.53
C LYS A 119 -16.93 6.33 -15.88
#